data_cc91d1fcd9a4d9b9bcccb8cf35e4da17
#
_entry.id   cc91d1fcd9a4d9b9bcccb8cf35e4da17
#
_cell.length_a   1.000
_cell.length_b   1.000
_cell.length_c   1.000
_cell.angle_alpha   90.00
_cell.angle_beta   90.00
_cell.angle_gamma   90.00
#
_symmetry.space_group_name_H-M   'P 1'
#
loop_
_entity.id
_entity.type
_entity.pdbx_description
1 polymer ?
#
loop_
_entity_poly.entity_id
_entity_poly.type
_entity_poly.pdbx_seq_one_letter_code
_entity_poly.pdbx_strand_id
1 'polypeptide(L)'
;GILVGDAAKAMLSKRPERTIYSVKRLMGKSYGDLTDVQNRLGYHIIDEDEDRLVKIEVDGKYYTPIELSAQILRALKARIEEELQQEVNRAVITVPAYFNDAQRQATRDAGKLAGLDVLRIVNEPTAASLAYGIGKHDEDEGQTIAVYDLGGGTFDISILRIEQGIFEVLSTNGDTFLGGDDFDQAIVDHWVEKYQLDLSDPSFRSEVRLAAEEAKKTLSKHQFFTKELEGMAVELNRSYFEVLIQPLLERTLQACQQALNDAKLVIEDIDHVVLVGGSTRVPLLKQKVGEFFGQVVNDRLDPDQVVALGAAIQADVLAGNQKDVLLLDITPLSLGIETVGGLMDVIIPRNNKVPTKVGRKYTTSVDGQKNLKVAVYQGERDMVQDNRKLGEFILRDIPPMPAGIPQIEIQFYLDADGILRVKAMENRSGTAQSITIKSQYGISEEEMAEMLIESLQHAEDDMAQRALVEARNEGENVLL
;
A
#
# COMPACT_ATOMS: atom_id res chain seq x y z
N GLY A 1 -25.87 19.10 -3.36
CA GLY A 1 -24.89 18.49 -4.27
C GLY A 1 -23.66 18.05 -3.49
N ILE A 2 -22.85 17.19 -4.07
CA ILE A 2 -21.58 16.74 -3.48
C ILE A 2 -20.52 17.76 -3.87
N LEU A 3 -19.71 18.20 -2.89
CA LEU A 3 -18.55 19.05 -3.09
C LEU A 3 -17.27 18.20 -3.02
N VAL A 4 -16.28 18.50 -3.86
CA VAL A 4 -14.97 17.81 -3.87
C VAL A 4 -13.85 18.84 -3.97
N GLY A 5 -12.74 18.56 -3.31
CA GLY A 5 -11.55 19.42 -3.29
C GLY A 5 -11.67 20.61 -2.37
N ASP A 6 -11.18 21.79 -2.80
CA ASP A 6 -11.13 23.01 -1.98
C ASP A 6 -12.49 23.45 -1.47
N ALA A 7 -13.54 23.27 -2.29
CA ALA A 7 -14.92 23.59 -1.89
C ALA A 7 -15.40 22.71 -0.71
N ALA A 8 -15.02 21.44 -0.69
CA ALA A 8 -15.30 20.54 0.43
C ALA A 8 -14.40 20.87 1.64
N LYS A 9 -13.12 21.18 1.42
CA LYS A 9 -12.18 21.57 2.48
C LYS A 9 -12.66 22.83 3.22
N ALA A 10 -13.26 23.80 2.52
CA ALA A 10 -13.85 24.99 3.12
C ALA A 10 -15.05 24.70 4.05
N MET A 11 -15.64 23.51 3.94
CA MET A 11 -16.75 23.06 4.80
C MET A 11 -16.31 22.28 6.03
N LEU A 12 -15.02 21.96 6.14
CA LEU A 12 -14.51 21.05 7.18
C LEU A 12 -14.78 21.56 8.61
N SER A 13 -14.61 22.87 8.85
CA SER A 13 -14.93 23.49 10.15
C SER A 13 -16.42 23.78 10.34
N LYS A 14 -17.17 23.95 9.25
CA LYS A 14 -18.59 24.31 9.31
C LYS A 14 -19.51 23.10 9.41
N ARG A 15 -19.11 21.98 8.79
CA ARG A 15 -19.89 20.74 8.72
C ARG A 15 -18.95 19.53 8.76
N PRO A 16 -18.21 19.34 9.86
CA PRO A 16 -17.21 18.27 9.98
C PRO A 16 -17.83 16.88 9.81
N GLU A 17 -19.03 16.67 10.32
CA GLU A 17 -19.78 15.41 10.22
C GLU A 17 -20.19 15.01 8.79
N ARG A 18 -20.13 15.96 7.86
CA ARG A 18 -20.47 15.79 6.44
C ARG A 18 -19.27 15.95 5.51
N THR A 19 -18.09 16.22 6.06
CA THR A 19 -16.86 16.48 5.29
C THR A 19 -15.86 15.38 5.53
N ILE A 20 -15.70 14.50 4.54
CA ILE A 20 -14.83 13.33 4.60
C ILE A 20 -13.45 13.69 4.04
N TYR A 21 -12.41 13.30 4.75
CA TYR A 21 -11.01 13.49 4.35
C TYR A 21 -10.20 12.25 4.69
N SER A 22 -9.01 12.12 4.13
CA SER A 22 -8.10 10.98 4.32
C SER A 22 -8.74 9.62 4.01
N VAL A 23 -9.72 9.59 3.10
CA VAL A 23 -10.46 8.37 2.73
C VAL A 23 -9.56 7.27 2.17
N LYS A 24 -8.40 7.63 1.62
CA LYS A 24 -7.39 6.69 1.12
C LYS A 24 -6.91 5.73 2.21
N ARG A 25 -6.81 6.18 3.47
CA ARG A 25 -6.46 5.36 4.63
C ARG A 25 -7.50 4.30 4.97
N LEU A 26 -8.74 4.49 4.54
CA LEU A 26 -9.87 3.60 4.82
C LEU A 26 -10.09 2.55 3.71
N MET A 27 -9.39 2.69 2.59
CA MET A 27 -9.56 1.80 1.45
C MET A 27 -9.19 0.36 1.77
N GLY A 28 -10.12 -0.58 1.54
CA GLY A 28 -9.91 -2.01 1.76
C GLY A 28 -9.75 -2.42 3.22
N LYS A 29 -10.08 -1.56 4.16
CA LYS A 29 -9.98 -1.79 5.61
C LYS A 29 -11.28 -2.27 6.22
N SER A 30 -11.18 -3.06 7.31
CA SER A 30 -12.28 -3.37 8.21
C SER A 30 -12.32 -2.38 9.38
N TYR A 31 -13.40 -2.41 10.16
CA TYR A 31 -13.52 -1.56 11.35
C TYR A 31 -12.44 -1.88 12.40
N GLY A 32 -12.14 -3.17 12.61
CA GLY A 32 -11.09 -3.62 13.52
C GLY A 32 -9.71 -3.05 13.22
N ASP A 33 -9.43 -2.72 11.95
CA ASP A 33 -8.17 -2.12 11.51
C ASP A 33 -8.04 -0.62 11.89
N LEU A 34 -9.06 0.01 12.49
CA LEU A 34 -9.15 1.47 12.65
C LEU A 34 -9.30 1.94 14.10
N THR A 35 -9.06 1.10 15.09
CA THR A 35 -9.33 1.37 16.51
C THR A 35 -8.72 2.68 17.04
N ASP A 36 -7.55 3.07 16.55
CA ASP A 36 -6.87 4.29 16.98
C ASP A 36 -7.21 5.55 16.15
N VAL A 37 -7.76 5.36 14.95
CA VAL A 37 -7.99 6.45 13.99
C VAL A 37 -9.34 7.14 14.20
N GLN A 38 -10.35 6.39 14.66
CA GLN A 38 -11.73 6.87 14.78
C GLN A 38 -11.90 8.12 15.64
N ASN A 39 -11.21 8.18 16.77
CA ASN A 39 -11.32 9.31 17.70
C ASN A 39 -10.70 10.61 17.16
N ARG A 40 -9.99 10.54 16.04
CA ARG A 40 -9.29 11.66 15.40
C ARG A 40 -10.03 12.24 14.21
N LEU A 41 -11.06 11.52 13.71
CA LEU A 41 -11.83 11.95 12.56
C LEU A 41 -13.02 12.84 12.97
N GLY A 42 -13.36 13.79 12.13
CA GLY A 42 -14.52 14.67 12.33
C GLY A 42 -15.84 14.06 11.88
N TYR A 43 -15.81 12.91 11.20
CA TYR A 43 -16.96 12.17 10.69
C TYR A 43 -17.09 10.81 11.35
N HIS A 44 -18.27 10.20 11.25
CA HIS A 44 -18.61 8.98 11.97
C HIS A 44 -18.36 7.73 11.12
N ILE A 45 -17.55 6.81 11.65
CA ILE A 45 -17.35 5.47 11.11
C ILE A 45 -18.22 4.50 11.93
N ILE A 46 -18.96 3.63 11.25
CA ILE A 46 -19.92 2.75 11.90
C ILE A 46 -19.24 1.48 12.37
N ASP A 47 -19.51 1.15 13.63
CA ASP A 47 -19.11 -0.05 14.34
C ASP A 47 -20.29 -1.04 14.40
N GLU A 48 -20.52 -1.77 13.33
CA GLU A 48 -21.57 -2.81 13.35
C GLU A 48 -21.01 -4.23 13.42
N ASP A 49 -19.74 -4.44 12.97
CA ASP A 49 -19.12 -5.76 12.89
C ASP A 49 -17.62 -5.57 12.59
N GLU A 50 -16.75 -6.00 13.50
CA GLU A 50 -15.29 -5.82 13.40
C GLU A 50 -14.71 -6.41 12.09
N ASP A 51 -15.35 -7.44 11.55
CA ASP A 51 -14.88 -8.15 10.35
C ASP A 51 -15.41 -7.58 9.03
N ARG A 52 -16.28 -6.57 9.05
CA ARG A 52 -16.84 -5.96 7.84
C ARG A 52 -16.05 -4.75 7.38
N LEU A 53 -16.11 -4.51 6.07
CA LEU A 53 -15.57 -3.30 5.46
C LEU A 53 -16.18 -2.04 6.09
N VAL A 54 -15.33 -1.07 6.32
CA VAL A 54 -15.67 0.23 6.89
C VAL A 54 -16.83 0.90 6.15
N LYS A 55 -17.78 1.46 6.92
CA LYS A 55 -18.84 2.33 6.42
C LYS A 55 -18.81 3.66 7.15
N ILE A 56 -19.09 4.72 6.43
CA ILE A 56 -19.14 6.09 6.92
C ILE A 56 -20.59 6.55 6.85
N GLU A 57 -21.10 7.06 7.98
CA GLU A 57 -22.46 7.62 8.03
C GLU A 57 -22.42 9.12 7.72
N VAL A 58 -23.28 9.53 6.77
CA VAL A 58 -23.54 10.93 6.46
C VAL A 58 -25.04 11.12 6.29
N ASP A 59 -25.67 11.91 7.16
CA ASP A 59 -27.12 12.21 7.13
C ASP A 59 -28.01 10.97 7.11
N GLY A 60 -27.69 9.94 7.90
CA GLY A 60 -28.42 8.68 7.97
C GLY A 60 -28.26 7.79 6.73
N LYS A 61 -27.33 8.12 5.84
CA LYS A 61 -26.92 7.28 4.72
C LYS A 61 -25.52 6.74 4.94
N TYR A 62 -25.30 5.54 4.44
CA TYR A 62 -24.06 4.81 4.60
C TYR A 62 -23.27 4.78 3.30
N TYR A 63 -21.98 5.14 3.39
CA TYR A 63 -21.05 5.16 2.27
C TYR A 63 -19.84 4.31 2.56
N THR A 64 -19.39 3.57 1.57
CA THR A 64 -18.11 2.87 1.64
C THR A 64 -16.95 3.81 1.22
N PRO A 65 -15.71 3.55 1.66
CA PRO A 65 -14.54 4.27 1.16
C PRO A 65 -14.41 4.22 -0.37
N ILE A 66 -14.84 3.11 -0.98
CA ILE A 66 -14.85 2.93 -2.45
C ILE A 66 -15.80 3.94 -3.10
N GLU A 67 -17.04 4.08 -2.60
CA GLU A 67 -18.02 5.05 -3.12
C GLU A 67 -17.54 6.48 -2.95
N LEU A 68 -16.93 6.82 -1.81
CA LEU A 68 -16.40 8.16 -1.57
C LEU A 68 -15.20 8.48 -2.47
N SER A 69 -14.30 7.52 -2.65
CA SER A 69 -13.17 7.65 -3.59
C SER A 69 -13.66 7.80 -5.03
N ALA A 70 -14.73 7.10 -5.41
CA ALA A 70 -15.36 7.26 -6.72
C ALA A 70 -15.89 8.67 -6.95
N GLN A 71 -16.38 9.38 -5.93
CA GLN A 71 -16.79 10.78 -6.08
C GLN A 71 -15.61 11.71 -6.41
N ILE A 72 -14.44 11.46 -5.80
CA ILE A 72 -13.20 12.19 -6.12
C ILE A 72 -12.80 11.95 -7.57
N LEU A 73 -12.79 10.68 -8.00
CA LEU A 73 -12.42 10.32 -9.37
C LEU A 73 -13.42 10.88 -10.41
N ARG A 74 -14.73 10.89 -10.10
CA ARG A 74 -15.74 11.55 -10.95
C ARG A 74 -15.50 13.03 -11.11
N ALA A 75 -15.16 13.72 -10.01
CA ALA A 75 -14.87 15.14 -10.05
C ALA A 75 -13.61 15.42 -10.89
N LEU A 76 -12.58 14.60 -10.79
CA LEU A 76 -11.38 14.70 -11.63
C LEU A 76 -11.71 14.43 -13.11
N LYS A 77 -12.46 13.35 -13.39
CA LYS A 77 -12.93 13.02 -14.74
C LYS A 77 -13.70 14.21 -15.36
N ALA A 78 -14.67 14.75 -14.65
CA ALA A 78 -15.48 15.87 -15.13
C ALA A 78 -14.64 17.11 -15.44
N ARG A 79 -13.66 17.45 -14.61
CA ARG A 79 -12.74 18.58 -14.86
C ARG A 79 -11.90 18.37 -16.12
N ILE A 80 -11.37 17.14 -16.29
CA ILE A 80 -10.56 16.82 -17.47
C ILE A 80 -11.41 16.86 -18.74
N GLU A 81 -12.63 16.33 -18.70
CA GLU A 81 -13.56 16.36 -19.83
C GLU A 81 -13.99 17.80 -20.21
N GLU A 82 -14.19 18.64 -19.20
CA GLU A 82 -14.48 20.07 -19.42
C GLU A 82 -13.28 20.79 -20.06
N GLU A 83 -12.07 20.53 -19.58
CA GLU A 83 -10.84 21.16 -20.11
C GLU A 83 -10.52 20.69 -21.53
N LEU A 84 -10.64 19.39 -21.79
CA LEU A 84 -10.30 18.80 -23.09
C LEU A 84 -11.46 18.86 -24.10
N GLN A 85 -12.66 19.20 -23.67
CA GLN A 85 -13.89 19.20 -24.49
C GLN A 85 -14.12 17.86 -25.21
N GLN A 86 -13.75 16.75 -24.52
CA GLN A 86 -13.94 15.39 -25.02
C GLN A 86 -14.15 14.40 -23.87
N GLU A 87 -14.80 13.28 -24.17
CA GLU A 87 -15.04 12.22 -23.20
C GLU A 87 -13.75 11.49 -22.83
N VAL A 88 -13.58 11.21 -21.54
CA VAL A 88 -12.42 10.48 -20.99
C VAL A 88 -12.89 9.20 -20.30
N ASN A 89 -12.64 8.05 -20.90
CA ASN A 89 -13.16 6.76 -20.43
C ASN A 89 -12.11 5.83 -19.87
N ARG A 90 -10.82 6.04 -20.13
CA ARG A 90 -9.73 5.18 -19.69
C ARG A 90 -8.78 5.90 -18.76
N ALA A 91 -8.28 5.19 -17.76
CA ALA A 91 -7.35 5.77 -16.78
C ALA A 91 -6.31 4.77 -16.31
N VAL A 92 -5.16 5.31 -15.93
CA VAL A 92 -4.19 4.68 -15.04
C VAL A 92 -4.36 5.35 -13.67
N ILE A 93 -4.47 4.54 -12.61
CA ILE A 93 -4.63 5.03 -11.24
C ILE A 93 -3.43 4.58 -10.43
N THR A 94 -2.87 5.48 -9.63
CA THR A 94 -1.74 5.19 -8.76
C THR A 94 -2.19 4.84 -7.34
N VAL A 95 -1.41 3.97 -6.71
CA VAL A 95 -1.56 3.58 -5.31
C VAL A 95 -0.20 3.56 -4.63
N PRO A 96 -0.10 3.69 -3.30
CA PRO A 96 1.14 3.43 -2.58
C PRO A 96 1.67 2.03 -2.90
N ALA A 97 2.99 1.87 -3.03
CA ALA A 97 3.61 0.57 -3.33
C ALA A 97 3.25 -0.49 -2.28
N TYR A 98 2.96 -0.04 -1.07
CA TYR A 98 2.64 -0.88 0.07
C TYR A 98 1.17 -1.32 0.14
N PHE A 99 0.29 -0.83 -0.74
CA PHE A 99 -1.09 -1.30 -0.79
C PHE A 99 -1.15 -2.80 -1.07
N ASN A 100 -1.92 -3.52 -0.26
CA ASN A 100 -2.21 -4.93 -0.47
C ASN A 100 -3.28 -5.14 -1.57
N ASP A 101 -3.58 -6.40 -1.87
CA ASP A 101 -4.52 -6.75 -2.94
C ASP A 101 -5.92 -6.20 -2.72
N ALA A 102 -6.40 -6.15 -1.46
CA ALA A 102 -7.70 -5.60 -1.14
C ALA A 102 -7.78 -4.10 -1.42
N GLN A 103 -6.75 -3.36 -1.03
CA GLN A 103 -6.67 -1.91 -1.24
C GLN A 103 -6.53 -1.58 -2.74
N ARG A 104 -5.77 -2.37 -3.50
CA ARG A 104 -5.66 -2.25 -4.96
C ARG A 104 -6.98 -2.53 -5.67
N GLN A 105 -7.66 -3.61 -5.28
CA GLN A 105 -8.97 -3.94 -5.84
C GLN A 105 -10.02 -2.88 -5.50
N ALA A 106 -10.03 -2.38 -4.26
CA ALA A 106 -10.92 -1.30 -3.84
C ALA A 106 -10.70 -0.01 -4.68
N THR A 107 -9.44 0.32 -4.97
CA THR A 107 -9.09 1.46 -5.83
C THR A 107 -9.57 1.26 -7.27
N ARG A 108 -9.41 0.06 -7.82
CA ARG A 108 -9.93 -0.30 -9.14
C ARG A 108 -11.46 -0.20 -9.19
N ASP A 109 -12.15 -0.69 -8.16
CA ASP A 109 -13.60 -0.64 -8.06
C ASP A 109 -14.10 0.81 -7.96
N ALA A 110 -13.38 1.67 -7.23
CA ALA A 110 -13.67 3.11 -7.20
C ALA A 110 -13.56 3.76 -8.58
N GLY A 111 -12.55 3.40 -9.37
CA GLY A 111 -12.40 3.84 -10.76
C GLY A 111 -13.58 3.42 -11.62
N LYS A 112 -14.00 2.16 -11.54
CA LYS A 112 -15.18 1.65 -12.26
C LYS A 112 -16.46 2.36 -11.87
N LEU A 113 -16.71 2.61 -10.58
CA LEU A 113 -17.85 3.37 -10.09
C LEU A 113 -17.83 4.83 -10.55
N ALA A 114 -16.64 5.38 -10.81
CA ALA A 114 -16.49 6.71 -11.40
C ALA A 114 -16.73 6.75 -12.92
N GLY A 115 -16.99 5.60 -13.56
CA GLY A 115 -17.18 5.50 -15.01
C GLY A 115 -15.87 5.48 -15.79
N LEU A 116 -14.79 4.96 -15.17
CA LEU A 116 -13.48 4.81 -15.79
C LEU A 116 -13.20 3.32 -16.06
N ASP A 117 -12.70 3.00 -17.24
CA ASP A 117 -12.02 1.76 -17.53
C ASP A 117 -10.57 1.87 -17.02
N VAL A 118 -10.30 1.22 -15.89
CA VAL A 118 -8.98 1.27 -15.24
C VAL A 118 -8.06 0.30 -15.94
N LEU A 119 -7.22 0.82 -16.82
CA LEU A 119 -6.28 0.01 -17.61
C LEU A 119 -5.20 -0.60 -16.73
N ARG A 120 -4.72 0.14 -15.72
CA ARG A 120 -3.67 -0.31 -14.81
C ARG A 120 -3.74 0.42 -13.47
N ILE A 121 -3.41 -0.30 -12.41
CA ILE A 121 -3.04 0.25 -11.11
C ILE A 121 -1.51 0.24 -11.03
N VAL A 122 -0.91 1.40 -10.78
CA VAL A 122 0.55 1.59 -10.75
C VAL A 122 0.97 2.07 -9.37
N ASN A 123 2.07 1.55 -8.86
CA ASN A 123 2.62 2.04 -7.60
C ASN A 123 3.13 3.48 -7.75
N GLU A 124 2.83 4.33 -6.77
CA GLU A 124 3.21 5.75 -6.76
C GLU A 124 4.72 5.97 -6.91
N PRO A 125 5.59 5.24 -6.18
CA PRO A 125 7.05 5.39 -6.36
C PRO A 125 7.52 4.96 -7.73
N THR A 126 6.88 3.97 -8.32
CA THR A 126 7.20 3.51 -9.66
C THR A 126 6.81 4.55 -10.72
N ALA A 127 5.64 5.17 -10.58
CA ALA A 127 5.25 6.29 -11.43
C ALA A 127 6.23 7.46 -11.29
N ALA A 128 6.62 7.81 -10.05
CA ALA A 128 7.61 8.85 -9.81
C ALA A 128 8.96 8.54 -10.48
N SER A 129 9.42 7.29 -10.47
CA SER A 129 10.67 6.90 -11.14
C SER A 129 10.60 7.04 -12.65
N LEU A 130 9.45 6.75 -13.26
CA LEU A 130 9.21 7.00 -14.69
C LEU A 130 9.36 8.49 -15.03
N ALA A 131 8.73 9.36 -14.23
CA ALA A 131 8.85 10.80 -14.40
C ALA A 131 10.30 11.27 -14.27
N TYR A 132 11.03 10.71 -13.31
CA TYR A 132 12.45 11.07 -13.09
C TYR A 132 13.37 10.56 -14.20
N GLY A 133 13.07 9.42 -14.81
CA GLY A 133 13.85 8.84 -15.90
C GLY A 133 13.69 9.52 -17.25
N ILE A 134 12.73 10.44 -17.41
CA ILE A 134 12.54 11.19 -18.65
C ILE A 134 13.77 12.06 -18.90
N GLY A 135 14.46 11.84 -20.02
CA GLY A 135 15.59 12.65 -20.48
C GLY A 135 16.97 12.11 -20.12
N LYS A 136 17.09 10.89 -19.60
CA LYS A 136 18.38 10.21 -19.36
C LYS A 136 18.68 9.13 -20.39
N HIS A 137 18.56 9.45 -21.68
CA HIS A 137 18.80 8.51 -22.77
C HIS A 137 20.27 8.17 -23.06
N ASP A 138 21.25 8.83 -22.41
CA ASP A 138 22.66 8.78 -22.78
C ASP A 138 23.59 8.08 -21.76
N GLU A 139 23.09 7.50 -20.67
CA GLU A 139 23.96 6.83 -19.70
C GLU A 139 23.81 5.30 -19.82
N ASP A 140 24.81 4.65 -20.42
CA ASP A 140 24.91 3.19 -20.55
C ASP A 140 25.10 2.46 -19.20
N GLU A 141 25.37 3.18 -18.11
CA GLU A 141 25.54 2.62 -16.78
C GLU A 141 24.23 2.66 -16.00
N GLY A 142 23.82 1.51 -15.46
CA GLY A 142 22.63 1.39 -14.62
C GLY A 142 22.71 2.28 -13.38
N GLN A 143 21.61 2.95 -13.03
CA GLN A 143 21.51 3.80 -11.84
C GLN A 143 20.58 3.19 -10.82
N THR A 144 20.95 3.25 -9.54
CA THR A 144 20.12 2.84 -8.42
C THR A 144 19.56 4.05 -7.70
N ILE A 145 18.26 4.11 -7.58
CA ILE A 145 17.54 5.28 -7.07
C ILE A 145 16.69 4.85 -5.87
N ALA A 146 16.80 5.61 -4.78
CA ALA A 146 15.86 5.55 -3.67
C ALA A 146 14.75 6.59 -3.90
N VAL A 147 13.51 6.15 -4.00
CA VAL A 147 12.33 7.03 -4.09
C VAL A 147 11.66 7.07 -2.73
N TYR A 148 11.77 8.21 -2.06
CA TYR A 148 11.20 8.48 -0.76
C TYR A 148 9.92 9.30 -0.96
N ASP A 149 8.76 8.67 -0.77
CA ASP A 149 7.46 9.30 -0.96
C ASP A 149 6.74 9.46 0.38
N LEU A 150 6.62 10.68 0.86
CA LEU A 150 5.84 11.03 2.04
C LEU A 150 4.71 11.99 1.66
N GLY A 151 3.53 11.41 1.48
CA GLY A 151 2.30 12.15 1.18
C GLY A 151 1.59 12.70 2.42
N GLY A 152 0.30 13.00 2.28
CA GLY A 152 -0.55 13.42 3.39
C GLY A 152 -0.87 12.29 4.36
N GLY A 153 -1.07 11.08 3.85
CA GLY A 153 -1.54 9.93 4.62
C GLY A 153 -0.66 8.71 4.62
N THR A 154 0.25 8.57 3.68
CA THR A 154 1.06 7.37 3.48
C THR A 154 2.52 7.70 3.28
N PHE A 155 3.37 6.76 3.66
CA PHE A 155 4.79 6.76 3.41
C PHE A 155 5.19 5.53 2.60
N ASP A 156 5.99 5.74 1.56
CA ASP A 156 6.60 4.69 0.76
C ASP A 156 8.07 4.97 0.51
N ILE A 157 8.89 3.94 0.56
CA ILE A 157 10.28 3.92 0.10
C ILE A 157 10.44 2.80 -0.91
N SER A 158 10.96 3.09 -2.09
CA SER A 158 11.29 2.09 -3.10
C SER A 158 12.72 2.26 -3.57
N ILE A 159 13.41 1.14 -3.71
CA ILE A 159 14.73 1.08 -4.32
C ILE A 159 14.56 0.57 -5.75
N LEU A 160 14.99 1.37 -6.69
CA LEU A 160 14.81 1.15 -8.13
C LEU A 160 16.15 1.09 -8.84
N ARG A 161 16.26 0.20 -9.83
CA ARG A 161 17.33 0.21 -10.82
C ARG A 161 16.78 0.68 -12.15
N ILE A 162 17.47 1.62 -12.76
CA ILE A 162 17.15 2.12 -14.11
C ILE A 162 18.35 1.82 -15.00
N GLU A 163 18.18 0.99 -16.01
CA GLU A 163 19.23 0.58 -16.93
C GLU A 163 18.63 0.44 -18.34
N GLN A 164 19.21 1.12 -19.31
CA GLN A 164 18.78 1.06 -20.73
C GLN A 164 17.27 1.27 -20.93
N GLY A 165 16.66 2.18 -20.20
CA GLY A 165 15.22 2.46 -20.27
C GLY A 165 14.34 1.44 -19.53
N ILE A 166 14.94 0.43 -18.89
CA ILE A 166 14.24 -0.56 -18.07
C ILE A 166 14.22 -0.08 -16.62
N PHE A 167 13.02 -0.02 -16.04
CA PHE A 167 12.81 0.34 -14.63
C PHE A 167 12.52 -0.93 -13.84
N GLU A 168 13.39 -1.25 -12.92
CA GLU A 168 13.26 -2.42 -12.04
C GLU A 168 13.13 -1.98 -10.59
N VAL A 169 12.02 -2.35 -9.92
CA VAL A 169 11.88 -2.18 -8.48
C VAL A 169 12.60 -3.34 -7.78
N LEU A 170 13.66 -3.01 -7.05
CA LEU A 170 14.46 -4.00 -6.31
C LEU A 170 13.82 -4.35 -4.96
N SER A 171 13.28 -3.34 -4.28
CA SER A 171 12.56 -3.50 -3.03
C SER A 171 11.59 -2.34 -2.79
N THR A 172 10.61 -2.57 -1.93
CA THR A 172 9.73 -1.53 -1.42
C THR A 172 9.41 -1.79 0.05
N ASN A 173 9.18 -0.73 0.79
CA ASN A 173 8.69 -0.75 2.17
C ASN A 173 7.86 0.50 2.40
N GLY A 174 7.09 0.59 3.48
CA GLY A 174 6.28 1.76 3.73
C GLY A 174 5.36 1.63 4.92
N ASP A 175 4.48 2.62 5.10
CA ASP A 175 3.53 2.72 6.20
C ASP A 175 2.30 3.53 5.73
N THR A 176 1.11 2.89 5.58
CA THR A 176 -0.14 3.53 5.14
C THR A 176 -0.76 4.45 6.19
N PHE A 177 -0.23 4.46 7.42
CA PHE A 177 -0.65 5.32 8.51
C PHE A 177 0.41 6.34 8.93
N LEU A 178 1.30 6.70 8.03
CA LEU A 178 2.33 7.68 8.28
C LEU A 178 2.37 8.71 7.16
N GLY A 179 2.11 9.98 7.49
CA GLY A 179 2.10 11.05 6.51
C GLY A 179 1.98 12.43 7.16
N GLY A 180 1.71 13.43 6.34
CA GLY A 180 1.52 14.82 6.77
C GLY A 180 0.39 15.01 7.77
N ASP A 181 -0.64 14.16 7.72
CA ASP A 181 -1.76 14.16 8.68
C ASP A 181 -1.27 13.81 10.10
N ASP A 182 -0.23 12.98 10.23
CA ASP A 182 0.37 12.64 11.53
C ASP A 182 1.24 13.76 12.06
N PHE A 183 1.89 14.53 11.16
CA PHE A 183 2.56 15.77 11.55
C PHE A 183 1.56 16.80 12.07
N ASP A 184 0.42 16.95 11.41
CA ASP A 184 -0.68 17.82 11.86
C ASP A 184 -1.18 17.36 13.22
N GLN A 185 -1.39 16.05 13.42
CA GLN A 185 -1.86 15.51 14.68
C GLN A 185 -0.86 15.76 15.83
N ALA A 186 0.44 15.65 15.58
CA ALA A 186 1.47 15.97 16.58
C ALA A 186 1.39 17.44 17.02
N ILE A 187 1.08 18.36 16.11
CA ILE A 187 0.84 19.77 16.43
C ILE A 187 -0.44 19.92 17.25
N VAL A 188 -1.53 19.28 16.85
CA VAL A 188 -2.81 19.30 17.59
C VAL A 188 -2.61 18.81 19.02
N ASP A 189 -1.97 17.67 19.21
CA ASP A 189 -1.73 17.07 20.54
C ASP A 189 -0.90 18.01 21.42
N HIS A 190 0.12 18.66 20.85
CA HIS A 190 0.90 19.67 21.56
C HIS A 190 0.06 20.87 21.99
N TRP A 191 -0.80 21.39 21.11
CA TRP A 191 -1.64 22.53 21.45
C TRP A 191 -2.72 22.15 22.46
N VAL A 192 -3.30 20.96 22.37
CA VAL A 192 -4.24 20.43 23.36
C VAL A 192 -3.59 20.41 24.75
N GLU A 193 -2.39 19.88 24.86
CA GLU A 193 -1.65 19.81 26.12
C GLU A 193 -1.27 21.22 26.64
N LYS A 194 -0.67 22.03 25.78
CA LYS A 194 -0.14 23.36 26.15
C LYS A 194 -1.25 24.35 26.53
N TYR A 195 -2.34 24.36 25.76
CA TYR A 195 -3.41 25.35 25.89
C TYR A 195 -4.67 24.78 26.57
N GLN A 196 -4.66 23.49 26.95
CA GLN A 196 -5.81 22.78 27.55
C GLN A 196 -7.07 22.90 26.69
N LEU A 197 -6.93 22.69 25.39
CA LEU A 197 -8.03 22.79 24.44
C LEU A 197 -9.03 21.62 24.63
N ASP A 198 -10.31 21.94 24.65
CA ASP A 198 -11.38 20.94 24.64
C ASP A 198 -11.83 20.68 23.19
N LEU A 199 -11.48 19.50 22.66
CA LEU A 199 -11.84 19.07 21.30
C LEU A 199 -13.13 18.24 21.25
N SER A 200 -14.00 18.35 22.25
CA SER A 200 -15.30 17.63 22.27
C SER A 200 -16.24 18.12 21.16
N ASP A 201 -16.20 19.42 20.83
CA ASP A 201 -16.93 19.94 19.69
C ASP A 201 -16.24 19.56 18.35
N PRO A 202 -16.92 18.83 17.44
CA PRO A 202 -16.36 18.43 16.16
C PRO A 202 -15.97 19.58 15.24
N SER A 203 -16.67 20.72 15.32
CA SER A 203 -16.37 21.91 14.52
C SER A 203 -15.05 22.54 14.97
N PHE A 204 -14.89 22.74 16.26
CA PHE A 204 -13.65 23.28 16.85
C PHE A 204 -12.46 22.32 16.63
N ARG A 205 -12.67 21.01 16.80
CA ARG A 205 -11.65 20.00 16.47
C ARG A 205 -11.15 20.13 15.05
N SER A 206 -12.06 20.31 14.09
CA SER A 206 -11.70 20.48 12.67
C SER A 206 -10.98 21.80 12.41
N GLU A 207 -11.35 22.86 13.12
CA GLU A 207 -10.68 24.17 13.04
C GLU A 207 -9.24 24.08 13.56
N VAL A 208 -9.02 23.42 14.69
CA VAL A 208 -7.67 23.17 15.25
C VAL A 208 -6.82 22.34 14.30
N ARG A 209 -7.40 21.30 13.68
CA ARG A 209 -6.70 20.48 12.70
C ARG A 209 -6.27 21.29 11.46
N LEU A 210 -7.16 22.14 10.92
CA LEU A 210 -6.82 23.01 9.80
C LEU A 210 -5.72 24.02 10.16
N ALA A 211 -5.77 24.55 11.38
CA ALA A 211 -4.73 25.45 11.90
C ALA A 211 -3.38 24.73 12.02
N ALA A 212 -3.37 23.46 12.44
CA ALA A 212 -2.17 22.64 12.52
C ALA A 212 -1.56 22.37 11.13
N GLU A 213 -2.39 22.07 10.14
CA GLU A 213 -1.93 21.92 8.73
C GLU A 213 -1.33 23.24 8.21
N GLU A 214 -1.97 24.37 8.50
CA GLU A 214 -1.45 25.71 8.15
C GLU A 214 -0.11 25.98 8.83
N ALA A 215 0.01 25.65 10.13
CA ALA A 215 1.25 25.78 10.89
C ALA A 215 2.38 24.96 10.27
N LYS A 216 2.14 23.68 9.97
CA LYS A 216 3.10 22.81 9.27
C LYS A 216 3.62 23.43 7.98
N LYS A 217 2.71 23.91 7.13
CA LYS A 217 3.06 24.54 5.84
C LYS A 217 3.81 25.85 6.03
N THR A 218 3.40 26.68 6.99
CA THR A 218 4.05 27.96 7.32
C THR A 218 5.45 27.73 7.87
N LEU A 219 5.61 26.79 8.79
CA LEU A 219 6.89 26.49 9.45
C LEU A 219 7.90 25.80 8.50
N SER A 220 7.48 25.31 7.36
CA SER A 220 8.39 24.87 6.28
C SER A 220 9.09 26.04 5.60
N LYS A 221 8.55 27.26 5.70
CA LYS A 221 9.09 28.48 5.06
C LYS A 221 9.51 29.54 6.09
N HIS A 222 8.84 29.63 7.23
CA HIS A 222 9.02 30.63 8.25
C HIS A 222 9.43 30.01 9.61
N GLN A 223 9.97 30.82 10.51
CA GLN A 223 10.43 30.34 11.81
C GLN A 223 9.32 30.28 12.86
N PHE A 224 8.24 31.04 12.67
CA PHE A 224 7.15 31.16 13.65
C PHE A 224 5.79 31.11 12.96
N PHE A 225 4.84 30.56 13.68
CA PHE A 225 3.42 30.55 13.35
C PHE A 225 2.61 30.97 14.56
N THR A 226 1.59 31.80 14.34
CA THR A 226 0.59 32.15 15.34
C THR A 226 -0.78 32.27 14.69
N LYS A 227 -1.81 31.85 15.40
CA LYS A 227 -3.21 31.94 14.95
C LYS A 227 -4.13 32.06 16.14
N GLU A 228 -5.21 32.81 15.98
CA GLU A 228 -6.28 32.89 16.96
C GLU A 228 -7.36 31.85 16.70
N LEU A 229 -7.69 31.07 17.73
CA LEU A 229 -8.71 30.01 17.72
C LEU A 229 -9.66 30.30 18.88
N GLU A 230 -10.91 30.62 18.56
CA GLU A 230 -11.94 30.97 19.57
C GLU A 230 -11.48 31.96 20.65
N GLY A 231 -10.71 33.00 20.26
CA GLY A 231 -10.18 34.03 21.19
C GLY A 231 -8.91 33.62 21.93
N MET A 232 -8.34 32.47 21.65
CA MET A 232 -7.06 32.01 22.19
C MET A 232 -5.99 32.00 21.08
N ALA A 233 -4.86 32.69 21.33
CA ALA A 233 -3.72 32.66 20.42
C ALA A 233 -2.90 31.38 20.62
N VAL A 234 -2.82 30.55 19.59
CA VAL A 234 -1.92 29.38 19.53
C VAL A 234 -0.66 29.73 18.76
N GLU A 235 0.47 29.24 19.22
CA GLU A 235 1.78 29.53 18.68
C GLU A 235 2.60 28.27 18.51
N LEU A 236 3.46 28.26 17.50
CA LEU A 236 4.45 27.21 17.30
C LEU A 236 5.68 27.79 16.58
N ASN A 237 6.88 27.44 17.01
CA ASN A 237 8.09 27.73 16.26
C ASN A 237 8.60 26.50 15.53
N ARG A 238 9.44 26.72 14.49
CA ARG A 238 9.99 25.63 13.66
C ARG A 238 10.78 24.63 14.49
N SER A 239 11.65 25.08 15.40
CA SER A 239 12.51 24.19 16.19
C SER A 239 11.68 23.23 17.05
N TYR A 240 10.58 23.70 17.61
CA TYR A 240 9.71 22.84 18.41
C TYR A 240 8.86 21.90 17.52
N PHE A 241 8.37 22.37 16.38
CA PHE A 241 7.72 21.53 15.38
C PHE A 241 8.63 20.38 14.95
N GLU A 242 9.91 20.66 14.71
CA GLU A 242 10.91 19.65 14.35
C GLU A 242 11.09 18.59 15.44
N VAL A 243 11.04 18.98 16.73
CA VAL A 243 11.04 18.04 17.85
C VAL A 243 9.80 17.16 17.83
N LEU A 244 8.62 17.73 17.57
CA LEU A 244 7.36 16.98 17.55
C LEU A 244 7.33 15.89 16.47
N ILE A 245 7.89 16.16 15.30
CA ILE A 245 7.86 15.22 14.16
C ILE A 245 9.03 14.24 14.10
N GLN A 246 10.07 14.44 14.93
CA GLN A 246 11.28 13.61 14.89
C GLN A 246 10.99 12.11 15.03
N PRO A 247 10.14 11.63 15.98
CA PRO A 247 9.83 10.21 16.09
C PRO A 247 9.17 9.64 14.84
N LEU A 248 8.35 10.44 14.13
CA LEU A 248 7.71 10.05 12.88
C LEU A 248 8.73 9.92 11.76
N LEU A 249 9.70 10.84 11.68
CA LEU A 249 10.80 10.75 10.70
C LEU A 249 11.71 9.54 10.97
N GLU A 250 11.98 9.20 12.22
CA GLU A 250 12.77 8.01 12.57
C GLU A 250 12.10 6.73 12.08
N ARG A 251 10.77 6.62 12.15
CA ARG A 251 10.03 5.49 11.57
C ARG A 251 10.25 5.38 10.06
N THR A 252 10.26 6.50 9.34
CA THR A 252 10.52 6.48 7.89
C THR A 252 11.94 6.01 7.57
N LEU A 253 12.94 6.43 8.35
CA LEU A 253 14.33 6.02 8.16
C LEU A 253 14.56 4.54 8.47
N GLN A 254 13.84 3.97 9.45
CA GLN A 254 13.84 2.53 9.71
C GLN A 254 13.31 1.74 8.50
N ALA A 255 12.23 2.23 7.88
CA ALA A 255 11.71 1.62 6.65
C ALA A 255 12.69 1.74 5.47
N CYS A 256 13.42 2.86 5.37
CA CYS A 256 14.50 3.01 4.39
C CYS A 256 15.61 1.94 4.60
N GLN A 257 16.03 1.73 5.84
CA GLN A 257 17.02 0.70 6.17
C GLN A 257 16.51 -0.70 5.79
N GLN A 258 15.25 -0.99 6.08
CA GLN A 258 14.65 -2.27 5.73
C GLN A 258 14.59 -2.47 4.22
N ALA A 259 14.22 -1.45 3.46
CA ALA A 259 14.21 -1.52 1.99
C ALA A 259 15.60 -1.78 1.40
N LEU A 260 16.66 -1.16 1.95
CA LEU A 260 18.05 -1.44 1.57
C LEU A 260 18.43 -2.90 1.86
N ASN A 261 18.08 -3.40 3.04
CA ASN A 261 18.36 -4.78 3.44
C ASN A 261 17.65 -5.77 2.49
N ASP A 262 16.38 -5.52 2.18
CA ASP A 262 15.58 -6.36 1.27
C ASP A 262 16.15 -6.36 -0.17
N ALA A 263 16.65 -5.23 -0.62
CA ALA A 263 17.36 -5.12 -1.90
C ALA A 263 18.78 -5.73 -1.87
N LYS A 264 19.29 -6.10 -0.70
CA LYS A 264 20.68 -6.54 -0.47
C LYS A 264 21.71 -5.49 -0.91
N LEU A 265 21.40 -4.24 -0.63
CA LEU A 265 22.21 -3.08 -0.95
C LEU A 265 22.65 -2.36 0.32
N VAL A 266 23.74 -1.60 0.21
CA VAL A 266 24.20 -0.65 1.22
C VAL A 266 23.91 0.78 0.74
N ILE A 267 24.05 1.74 1.65
CA ILE A 267 23.76 3.16 1.34
C ILE A 267 24.60 3.67 0.15
N GLU A 268 25.83 3.22 0.07
CA GLU A 268 26.80 3.60 -0.96
C GLU A 268 26.41 3.12 -2.38
N ASP A 269 25.51 2.14 -2.48
CA ASP A 269 24.99 1.65 -3.77
C ASP A 269 23.91 2.58 -4.35
N ILE A 270 23.43 3.55 -3.57
CA ILE A 270 22.38 4.47 -4.01
C ILE A 270 23.00 5.68 -4.71
N ASP A 271 22.75 5.81 -6.01
CA ASP A 271 23.25 6.91 -6.82
C ASP A 271 22.45 8.20 -6.59
N HIS A 272 21.13 8.09 -6.43
CA HIS A 272 20.24 9.23 -6.26
C HIS A 272 19.13 8.95 -5.25
N VAL A 273 18.77 9.99 -4.49
CA VAL A 273 17.59 9.99 -3.60
C VAL A 273 16.60 11.02 -4.13
N VAL A 274 15.39 10.57 -4.47
CA VAL A 274 14.31 11.39 -5.00
C VAL A 274 13.23 11.56 -3.95
N LEU A 275 12.86 12.80 -3.66
CA LEU A 275 11.77 13.13 -2.74
C LEU A 275 10.46 13.33 -3.51
N VAL A 276 9.41 12.67 -3.03
CA VAL A 276 8.05 12.69 -3.56
C VAL A 276 7.07 12.95 -2.42
N GLY A 277 5.95 13.60 -2.74
CA GLY A 277 4.90 13.92 -1.77
C GLY A 277 5.09 15.27 -1.09
N GLY A 278 3.97 15.95 -0.83
CA GLY A 278 3.98 17.32 -0.30
C GLY A 278 4.64 17.47 1.07
N SER A 279 4.61 16.41 1.90
CA SER A 279 5.24 16.41 3.24
C SER A 279 6.78 16.43 3.17
N THR A 280 7.38 16.07 2.04
CA THR A 280 8.82 16.17 1.83
C THR A 280 9.34 17.62 1.70
N ARG A 281 8.44 18.60 1.67
CA ARG A 281 8.80 20.02 1.70
C ARG A 281 9.32 20.49 3.07
N VAL A 282 9.11 19.69 4.13
CA VAL A 282 9.60 20.01 5.50
C VAL A 282 11.14 19.99 5.52
N PRO A 283 11.80 21.09 5.95
CA PRO A 283 13.26 21.20 5.91
C PRO A 283 14.00 20.11 6.70
N LEU A 284 13.54 19.80 7.92
CA LEU A 284 14.14 18.75 8.74
C LEU A 284 14.11 17.38 8.05
N LEU A 285 13.01 17.06 7.34
CA LEU A 285 12.90 15.82 6.58
C LEU A 285 13.99 15.73 5.53
N LYS A 286 14.14 16.76 4.70
CA LYS A 286 15.20 16.81 3.66
C LYS A 286 16.58 16.60 4.26
N GLN A 287 16.86 17.28 5.38
CA GLN A 287 18.11 17.13 6.10
C GLN A 287 18.33 15.70 6.57
N LYS A 288 17.35 15.12 7.28
CA LYS A 288 17.46 13.77 7.87
C LYS A 288 17.58 12.67 6.82
N VAL A 289 16.84 12.77 5.74
CA VAL A 289 16.96 11.84 4.62
C VAL A 289 18.32 11.98 3.93
N GLY A 290 18.79 13.21 3.71
CA GLY A 290 20.13 13.46 3.17
C GLY A 290 21.25 12.93 4.08
N GLU A 291 21.13 13.12 5.40
CA GLU A 291 22.08 12.56 6.40
C GLU A 291 22.08 11.03 6.36
N PHE A 292 20.91 10.41 6.29
CA PHE A 292 20.77 8.95 6.26
C PHE A 292 21.44 8.33 5.02
N PHE A 293 21.20 8.90 3.83
CA PHE A 293 21.79 8.40 2.58
C PHE A 293 23.19 8.98 2.28
N GLY A 294 23.69 9.87 3.11
CA GLY A 294 25.03 10.48 2.92
C GLY A 294 25.15 11.34 1.67
N GLN A 295 24.05 11.87 1.13
CA GLN A 295 24.03 12.64 -0.09
C GLN A 295 22.93 13.73 -0.11
N VAL A 296 23.07 14.66 -1.06
CA VAL A 296 22.03 15.68 -1.27
C VAL A 296 20.82 15.03 -1.95
N VAL A 297 19.65 15.22 -1.34
CA VAL A 297 18.40 14.71 -1.90
C VAL A 297 17.99 15.50 -3.15
N ASN A 298 17.44 14.79 -4.13
CA ASN A 298 16.97 15.39 -5.37
C ASN A 298 15.47 15.71 -5.27
N ASP A 299 15.17 16.99 -5.33
CA ASP A 299 13.82 17.55 -5.32
C ASP A 299 13.54 18.45 -6.53
N ARG A 300 14.26 18.21 -7.65
CA ARG A 300 14.12 19.01 -8.90
C ARG A 300 12.74 18.91 -9.53
N LEU A 301 12.07 17.77 -9.38
CA LEU A 301 10.69 17.60 -9.80
C LEU A 301 9.74 18.11 -8.70
N ASP A 302 8.63 18.71 -9.09
CA ASP A 302 7.62 19.12 -8.13
C ASP A 302 7.05 17.88 -7.42
N PRO A 303 7.21 17.74 -6.09
CA PRO A 303 6.80 16.56 -5.36
C PRO A 303 5.28 16.31 -5.39
N ASP A 304 4.48 17.34 -5.69
CA ASP A 304 3.03 17.22 -5.81
C ASP A 304 2.57 16.75 -7.21
N GLN A 305 3.44 16.84 -8.23
CA GLN A 305 3.10 16.52 -9.62
C GLN A 305 3.79 15.28 -10.16
N VAL A 306 4.91 14.88 -9.57
CA VAL A 306 5.80 13.84 -10.13
C VAL A 306 5.11 12.51 -10.34
N VAL A 307 4.24 12.08 -9.42
CA VAL A 307 3.48 10.82 -9.54
C VAL A 307 2.48 10.89 -10.70
N ALA A 308 1.76 12.01 -10.84
CA ALA A 308 0.81 12.21 -11.94
C ALA A 308 1.50 12.22 -13.31
N LEU A 309 2.69 12.84 -13.39
CA LEU A 309 3.51 12.82 -14.61
C LEU A 309 3.95 11.39 -14.97
N GLY A 310 4.38 10.60 -13.99
CA GLY A 310 4.74 9.20 -14.20
C GLY A 310 3.54 8.33 -14.62
N ALA A 311 2.39 8.56 -14.02
CA ALA A 311 1.14 7.89 -14.41
C ALA A 311 0.75 8.22 -15.86
N ALA A 312 0.94 9.47 -16.29
CA ALA A 312 0.69 9.89 -17.67
C ALA A 312 1.64 9.17 -18.66
N ILE A 313 2.92 9.02 -18.30
CA ILE A 313 3.89 8.25 -19.10
C ILE A 313 3.45 6.79 -19.22
N GLN A 314 3.04 6.19 -18.10
CA GLN A 314 2.53 4.81 -18.12
C GLN A 314 1.27 4.68 -18.99
N ALA A 315 0.38 5.65 -18.96
CA ALA A 315 -0.79 5.68 -19.83
C ALA A 315 -0.39 5.77 -21.32
N ASP A 316 0.62 6.56 -21.63
CA ASP A 316 1.16 6.71 -22.99
C ASP A 316 1.81 5.42 -23.50
N VAL A 317 2.55 4.70 -22.63
CA VAL A 317 3.10 3.36 -22.91
C VAL A 317 1.98 2.36 -23.20
N LEU A 318 0.93 2.34 -22.37
CA LEU A 318 -0.22 1.45 -22.57
C LEU A 318 -1.06 1.79 -23.80
N ALA A 319 -1.05 3.06 -24.22
CA ALA A 319 -1.66 3.49 -25.47
C ALA A 319 -0.84 3.07 -26.73
N GLY A 320 0.38 2.53 -26.52
CA GLY A 320 1.24 2.03 -27.59
C GLY A 320 2.12 3.10 -28.26
N ASN A 321 2.19 4.30 -27.69
CA ASN A 321 2.99 5.40 -28.25
C ASN A 321 4.48 5.29 -27.88
N GLN A 322 4.80 4.64 -26.76
CA GLN A 322 6.17 4.35 -26.33
C GLN A 322 6.38 2.84 -26.18
N LYS A 323 7.40 2.29 -26.83
CA LYS A 323 7.65 0.83 -26.87
C LYS A 323 8.83 0.38 -26.00
N ASP A 324 9.64 1.31 -25.54
CA ASP A 324 10.96 1.01 -24.97
C ASP A 324 11.02 1.07 -23.45
N VAL A 325 9.86 1.22 -22.77
CA VAL A 325 9.78 1.28 -21.30
C VAL A 325 9.10 0.04 -20.77
N LEU A 326 9.82 -0.78 -20.02
CA LEU A 326 9.28 -1.93 -19.29
C LEU A 326 9.29 -1.65 -17.80
N LEU A 327 8.11 -1.73 -17.19
CA LEU A 327 7.93 -1.55 -15.77
C LEU A 327 7.84 -2.89 -15.05
N LEU A 328 8.75 -3.15 -14.13
CA LEU A 328 8.75 -4.31 -13.26
C LEU A 328 8.56 -3.85 -11.81
N ASP A 329 7.48 -4.32 -11.20
CA ASP A 329 7.17 -4.09 -9.79
C ASP A 329 7.45 -5.36 -8.96
N ILE A 330 7.31 -5.29 -7.65
CA ILE A 330 7.57 -6.42 -6.75
C ILE A 330 6.42 -6.69 -5.79
N THR A 331 6.39 -7.93 -5.28
CA THR A 331 5.43 -8.35 -4.25
C THR A 331 5.86 -7.86 -2.86
N PRO A 332 4.96 -7.29 -2.04
CA PRO A 332 5.30 -6.80 -0.69
C PRO A 332 5.44 -7.92 0.34
N LEU A 333 4.72 -9.03 0.16
CA LEU A 333 4.75 -10.23 1.01
C LEU A 333 4.71 -11.49 0.14
N SER A 334 5.23 -12.59 0.69
CA SER A 334 5.20 -13.91 0.05
C SER A 334 3.77 -14.43 -0.10
N LEU A 335 3.51 -15.10 -1.21
CA LEU A 335 2.24 -15.78 -1.54
C LEU A 335 2.48 -17.28 -1.66
N GLY A 336 1.61 -18.07 -1.06
CA GLY A 336 1.76 -19.52 -1.04
C GLY A 336 0.48 -20.26 -0.73
N ILE A 337 0.61 -21.57 -0.56
CA ILE A 337 -0.50 -22.46 -0.22
C ILE A 337 -0.21 -23.28 1.03
N GLU A 338 -1.28 -23.76 1.64
CA GLU A 338 -1.20 -24.75 2.71
C GLU A 338 -0.84 -26.12 2.15
N THR A 339 0.11 -26.78 2.79
CA THR A 339 0.49 -28.16 2.55
C THR A 339 0.26 -29.03 3.79
N VAL A 340 0.52 -30.33 3.66
CA VAL A 340 0.30 -31.30 4.74
C VAL A 340 1.02 -30.86 6.01
N GLY A 341 0.28 -30.93 7.14
CA GLY A 341 0.81 -30.51 8.45
C GLY A 341 0.64 -29.02 8.74
N GLY A 342 -0.08 -28.26 7.88
CA GLY A 342 -0.30 -26.83 8.07
C GLY A 342 0.90 -25.95 7.73
N LEU A 343 1.83 -26.47 6.92
CA LEU A 343 2.99 -25.74 6.43
C LEU A 343 2.58 -24.81 5.28
N MET A 344 3.20 -23.64 5.22
CA MET A 344 3.10 -22.75 4.07
C MET A 344 4.19 -23.09 3.06
N ASP A 345 3.79 -23.48 1.85
CA ASP A 345 4.69 -23.57 0.71
C ASP A 345 4.64 -22.28 -0.09
N VAL A 346 5.72 -21.51 -0.04
CA VAL A 346 5.83 -20.23 -0.73
C VAL A 346 5.99 -20.46 -2.23
N ILE A 347 5.06 -19.93 -3.03
CA ILE A 347 5.07 -20.04 -4.50
C ILE A 347 5.65 -18.77 -5.12
N ILE A 348 5.20 -17.59 -4.68
CA ILE A 348 5.76 -16.31 -5.09
C ILE A 348 6.39 -15.67 -3.87
N PRO A 349 7.73 -15.59 -3.79
CA PRO A 349 8.39 -14.98 -2.64
C PRO A 349 8.20 -13.45 -2.60
N ARG A 350 8.34 -12.88 -1.41
CA ARG A 350 8.46 -11.43 -1.20
C ARG A 350 9.54 -10.85 -2.11
N ASN A 351 9.33 -9.63 -2.58
CA ASN A 351 10.21 -8.91 -3.51
C ASN A 351 10.39 -9.61 -4.87
N ASN A 352 9.45 -10.48 -5.26
CA ASN A 352 9.43 -11.04 -6.59
C ASN A 352 8.86 -10.04 -7.60
N LYS A 353 9.43 -9.99 -8.79
CA LYS A 353 9.00 -9.08 -9.87
C LYS A 353 7.58 -9.38 -10.34
N VAL A 354 6.80 -8.34 -10.63
CA VAL A 354 5.41 -8.41 -11.12
C VAL A 354 5.36 -7.73 -12.50
N PRO A 355 4.64 -8.30 -13.49
CA PRO A 355 3.83 -9.50 -13.43
C PRO A 355 4.65 -10.79 -13.39
N THR A 356 4.09 -11.83 -12.78
CA THR A 356 4.76 -13.12 -12.69
C THR A 356 3.78 -14.29 -12.80
N LYS A 357 4.28 -15.39 -13.32
CA LYS A 357 3.56 -16.66 -13.39
C LYS A 357 4.46 -17.76 -12.88
N VAL A 358 4.03 -18.46 -11.84
CA VAL A 358 4.76 -19.58 -11.24
C VAL A 358 3.83 -20.77 -11.13
N GLY A 359 4.29 -21.93 -11.56
CA GLY A 359 3.60 -23.20 -11.42
C GLY A 359 4.40 -24.18 -10.58
N ARG A 360 3.72 -24.92 -9.69
CA ARG A 360 4.31 -26.02 -8.93
C ARG A 360 3.44 -27.27 -9.02
N LYS A 361 4.10 -28.42 -8.95
CA LYS A 361 3.45 -29.72 -8.97
C LYS A 361 3.28 -30.23 -7.56
N TYR A 362 2.07 -30.72 -7.29
CA TYR A 362 1.66 -31.36 -6.05
C TYR A 362 1.01 -32.70 -6.35
N THR A 363 0.73 -33.44 -5.30
CA THR A 363 0.07 -34.73 -5.41
C THR A 363 -0.95 -34.92 -4.27
N THR A 364 -1.67 -36.04 -4.29
CA THR A 364 -2.59 -36.42 -3.22
C THR A 364 -1.84 -37.07 -2.06
N SER A 365 -2.37 -36.92 -0.84
CA SER A 365 -1.82 -37.46 0.40
C SER A 365 -2.51 -38.75 0.86
N VAL A 366 -3.67 -39.10 0.25
CA VAL A 366 -4.50 -40.26 0.62
C VAL A 366 -4.88 -41.03 -0.62
N ASP A 367 -4.87 -42.39 -0.50
CA ASP A 367 -5.34 -43.28 -1.56
C ASP A 367 -6.79 -43.01 -1.93
N GLY A 368 -7.06 -42.95 -3.26
CA GLY A 368 -8.38 -42.69 -3.78
C GLY A 368 -8.95 -41.29 -3.55
N GLN A 369 -8.11 -40.33 -3.17
CA GLN A 369 -8.50 -38.94 -2.96
C GLN A 369 -9.10 -38.34 -4.23
N LYS A 370 -10.33 -37.82 -4.12
CA LYS A 370 -11.09 -37.23 -5.25
C LYS A 370 -11.13 -35.70 -5.21
N ASN A 371 -10.82 -35.11 -4.07
CA ASN A 371 -10.88 -33.67 -3.85
C ASN A 371 -9.57 -33.17 -3.25
N LEU A 372 -9.12 -32.01 -3.70
CA LEU A 372 -7.99 -31.30 -3.13
C LEU A 372 -8.43 -29.88 -2.76
N LYS A 373 -8.30 -29.55 -1.50
CA LYS A 373 -8.49 -28.19 -1.02
C LYS A 373 -7.21 -27.39 -1.27
N VAL A 374 -7.34 -26.28 -1.96
CA VAL A 374 -6.27 -25.31 -2.18
C VAL A 374 -6.59 -24.06 -1.36
N ALA A 375 -5.86 -23.83 -0.31
CA ALA A 375 -5.97 -22.65 0.54
C ALA A 375 -4.75 -21.74 0.31
N VAL A 376 -5.00 -20.48 -0.03
CA VAL A 376 -4.00 -19.49 -0.43
C VAL A 376 -3.74 -18.54 0.73
N TYR A 377 -2.46 -18.32 1.01
CA TYR A 377 -2.01 -17.50 2.13
C TYR A 377 -0.99 -16.45 1.69
N GLN A 378 -0.91 -15.39 2.49
CA GLN A 378 0.05 -14.30 2.37
C GLN A 378 0.79 -14.13 3.70
N GLY A 379 2.11 -14.02 3.67
CA GLY A 379 2.94 -13.79 4.86
C GLY A 379 4.30 -14.48 4.77
N GLU A 380 5.07 -14.35 5.84
CA GLU A 380 6.47 -14.78 5.91
C GLU A 380 6.72 -15.89 6.95
N ARG A 381 5.66 -16.42 7.60
CA ARG A 381 5.78 -17.47 8.61
C ARG A 381 5.68 -18.86 7.97
N ASP A 382 6.34 -19.85 8.57
CA ASP A 382 6.35 -21.22 8.05
C ASP A 382 5.02 -21.95 8.23
N MET A 383 4.26 -21.62 9.28
CA MET A 383 2.95 -22.21 9.54
C MET A 383 1.83 -21.31 9.00
N VAL A 384 0.85 -21.91 8.32
CA VAL A 384 -0.30 -21.16 7.74
C VAL A 384 -1.16 -20.46 8.79
N GLN A 385 -1.22 -21.01 10.01
CA GLN A 385 -1.98 -20.40 11.12
C GLN A 385 -1.44 -19.02 11.52
N ASP A 386 -0.17 -18.75 11.24
CA ASP A 386 0.54 -17.50 11.56
C ASP A 386 0.62 -16.56 10.34
N ASN A 387 -0.02 -16.95 9.25
CA ASN A 387 -0.12 -16.17 8.01
C ASN A 387 -1.57 -15.85 7.68
N ARG A 388 -1.77 -14.88 6.79
CA ARG A 388 -3.09 -14.47 6.39
C ARG A 388 -3.66 -15.35 5.28
N LYS A 389 -4.86 -15.90 5.51
CA LYS A 389 -5.63 -16.60 4.49
C LYS A 389 -6.27 -15.61 3.52
N LEU A 390 -5.98 -15.74 2.23
CA LEU A 390 -6.55 -14.91 1.17
C LEU A 390 -7.82 -15.52 0.57
N GLY A 391 -7.90 -16.84 0.50
CA GLY A 391 -9.03 -17.54 -0.07
C GLY A 391 -8.78 -19.05 -0.16
N GLU A 392 -9.81 -19.77 -0.54
CA GLU A 392 -9.70 -21.22 -0.78
C GLU A 392 -10.68 -21.68 -1.85
N PHE A 393 -10.35 -22.77 -2.50
CA PHE A 393 -11.22 -23.49 -3.40
C PHE A 393 -10.92 -24.99 -3.38
N ILE A 394 -11.81 -25.79 -3.94
CA ILE A 394 -11.68 -27.25 -3.97
C ILE A 394 -11.59 -27.69 -5.41
N LEU A 395 -10.47 -28.33 -5.78
CA LEU A 395 -10.36 -29.11 -7.02
C LEU A 395 -11.08 -30.43 -6.79
N ARG A 396 -12.12 -30.71 -7.55
CA ARG A 396 -12.95 -31.91 -7.46
C ARG A 396 -12.68 -32.87 -8.59
N ASP A 397 -13.22 -34.09 -8.45
CA ASP A 397 -13.20 -35.13 -9.50
C ASP A 397 -11.77 -35.51 -9.94
N ILE A 398 -10.85 -35.53 -8.99
CA ILE A 398 -9.52 -36.11 -9.19
C ILE A 398 -9.70 -37.62 -9.42
N PRO A 399 -9.12 -38.20 -10.46
CA PRO A 399 -9.18 -39.65 -10.67
C PRO A 399 -8.65 -40.40 -9.45
N PRO A 400 -9.42 -41.38 -8.91
CA PRO A 400 -8.98 -42.12 -7.73
C PRO A 400 -7.78 -43.01 -8.08
N MET A 401 -6.66 -42.70 -7.46
CA MET A 401 -5.37 -43.37 -7.59
C MET A 401 -4.67 -43.49 -6.23
N PRO A 402 -3.67 -44.35 -6.09
CA PRO A 402 -2.83 -44.35 -4.91
C PRO A 402 -2.26 -42.95 -4.62
N ALA A 403 -2.08 -42.63 -3.34
CA ALA A 403 -1.44 -41.39 -2.90
C ALA A 403 -0.09 -41.19 -3.61
N GLY A 404 0.25 -39.96 -3.96
CA GLY A 404 1.49 -39.63 -4.66
C GLY A 404 1.49 -39.83 -6.19
N ILE A 405 0.46 -40.47 -6.76
CA ILE A 405 0.39 -40.74 -8.20
C ILE A 405 -0.27 -39.58 -8.98
N PRO A 406 -1.39 -38.98 -8.53
CA PRO A 406 -1.98 -37.84 -9.23
C PRO A 406 -0.99 -36.68 -9.34
N GLN A 407 -0.93 -36.05 -10.51
CA GLN A 407 -0.11 -34.86 -10.76
C GLN A 407 -1.03 -33.65 -10.83
N ILE A 408 -0.97 -32.81 -9.83
CA ILE A 408 -1.77 -31.61 -9.73
C ILE A 408 -0.82 -30.42 -9.90
N GLU A 409 -1.04 -29.66 -10.95
CA GLU A 409 -0.33 -28.41 -11.18
C GLU A 409 -1.11 -27.25 -10.56
N ILE A 410 -0.48 -26.49 -9.68
CA ILE A 410 -1.02 -25.26 -9.13
C ILE A 410 -0.23 -24.10 -9.70
N GLN A 411 -0.93 -23.21 -10.43
CA GLN A 411 -0.36 -22.03 -11.07
C GLN A 411 -0.85 -20.78 -10.34
N PHE A 412 0.11 -19.94 -9.97
CA PHE A 412 -0.11 -18.57 -9.51
C PHE A 412 0.20 -17.62 -10.66
N TYR A 413 -0.73 -16.77 -10.98
CA TYR A 413 -0.54 -15.66 -11.91
C TYR A 413 -0.85 -14.36 -11.19
N LEU A 414 0.17 -13.58 -10.91
CA LEU A 414 0.07 -12.23 -10.36
C LEU A 414 0.26 -11.26 -11.51
N ASP A 415 -0.78 -10.50 -11.82
CA ASP A 415 -0.74 -9.54 -12.91
C ASP A 415 -0.04 -8.22 -12.51
N ALA A 416 0.15 -7.35 -13.47
CA ALA A 416 0.81 -6.07 -13.27
C ALA A 416 0.06 -5.12 -12.31
N ASP A 417 -1.22 -5.40 -12.05
CA ASP A 417 -2.06 -4.65 -11.11
C ASP A 417 -2.03 -5.23 -9.69
N GLY A 418 -1.32 -6.34 -9.47
CA GLY A 418 -1.27 -7.04 -8.20
C GLY A 418 -2.47 -7.96 -7.94
N ILE A 419 -3.26 -8.30 -8.97
CA ILE A 419 -4.39 -9.23 -8.84
C ILE A 419 -3.88 -10.65 -9.01
N LEU A 420 -4.14 -11.48 -8.01
CA LEU A 420 -3.72 -12.87 -7.98
C LEU A 420 -4.80 -13.81 -8.52
N ARG A 421 -4.44 -14.62 -9.51
CA ARG A 421 -5.25 -15.75 -9.98
C ARG A 421 -4.54 -17.04 -9.65
N VAL A 422 -5.25 -17.95 -9.00
CA VAL A 422 -4.74 -19.29 -8.66
C VAL A 422 -5.56 -20.33 -9.41
N LYS A 423 -4.89 -21.21 -10.15
CA LYS A 423 -5.49 -22.31 -10.89
C LYS A 423 -4.85 -23.61 -10.45
N ALA A 424 -5.67 -24.59 -10.14
CA ALA A 424 -5.25 -25.99 -9.95
C ALA A 424 -5.80 -26.86 -11.07
N MET A 425 -4.99 -27.77 -11.57
CA MET A 425 -5.37 -28.70 -12.64
C MET A 425 -4.73 -30.07 -12.41
N GLU A 426 -5.53 -31.14 -12.51
CA GLU A 426 -5.03 -32.50 -12.55
C GLU A 426 -4.65 -32.85 -14.02
N ASN A 427 -3.39 -33.25 -14.23
CA ASN A 427 -2.79 -33.32 -15.56
C ASN A 427 -3.34 -34.43 -16.46
N ARG A 428 -3.85 -35.55 -15.91
CA ARG A 428 -4.36 -36.67 -16.69
C ARG A 428 -5.81 -36.45 -17.14
N SER A 429 -6.66 -36.02 -16.23
CA SER A 429 -8.08 -35.78 -16.50
C SER A 429 -8.35 -34.43 -17.14
N GLY A 430 -7.43 -33.48 -16.98
CA GLY A 430 -7.65 -32.09 -17.38
C GLY A 430 -8.63 -31.34 -16.47
N THR A 431 -9.10 -31.97 -15.39
CA THR A 431 -9.99 -31.33 -14.41
C THR A 431 -9.28 -30.15 -13.79
N ALA A 432 -9.93 -29.00 -13.81
CA ALA A 432 -9.34 -27.75 -13.33
C ALA A 432 -10.34 -26.91 -12.54
N GLN A 433 -9.84 -26.16 -11.59
CA GLN A 433 -10.57 -25.15 -10.85
C GLN A 433 -9.65 -23.94 -10.63
N SER A 434 -10.24 -22.77 -10.51
CA SER A 434 -9.50 -21.55 -10.28
C SER A 434 -10.25 -20.58 -9.38
N ILE A 435 -9.49 -19.72 -8.72
CA ILE A 435 -10.01 -18.59 -7.96
C ILE A 435 -9.27 -17.33 -8.42
N THR A 436 -10.01 -16.23 -8.54
CA THR A 436 -9.42 -14.90 -8.56
C THR A 436 -9.56 -14.35 -7.18
N ILE A 437 -8.45 -14.06 -6.55
CA ILE A 437 -8.47 -13.56 -5.18
C ILE A 437 -8.83 -12.09 -5.22
N LYS A 438 -10.06 -11.85 -4.75
CA LYS A 438 -10.56 -10.55 -4.37
C LYS A 438 -10.57 -10.56 -2.86
N SER A 439 -9.52 -10.09 -2.25
CA SER A 439 -9.49 -9.96 -0.80
C SER A 439 -10.55 -8.95 -0.37
N GLN A 440 -11.47 -9.36 0.51
CA GLN A 440 -12.47 -8.47 1.09
C GLN A 440 -11.88 -7.60 2.19
N TYR A 441 -10.76 -8.05 2.77
CA TYR A 441 -10.09 -7.40 3.90
C TYR A 441 -8.63 -7.21 3.55
N GLY A 442 -8.17 -5.95 3.62
CA GLY A 442 -6.75 -5.63 3.57
C GLY A 442 -6.05 -6.05 4.86
N ILE A 443 -4.76 -6.31 4.81
CA ILE A 443 -3.89 -6.26 5.97
C ILE A 443 -3.59 -4.80 6.24
N SER A 444 -3.71 -4.34 7.50
CA SER A 444 -3.16 -3.05 7.89
C SER A 444 -1.63 -3.09 7.78
N GLU A 445 -0.99 -1.94 7.67
CA GLU A 445 0.47 -1.90 7.64
C GLU A 445 1.10 -2.29 8.95
N GLU A 446 0.40 -1.95 10.03
CA GLU A 446 0.80 -2.39 11.36
C GLU A 446 0.83 -3.90 11.41
N GLU A 447 -0.22 -4.59 10.94
CA GLU A 447 -0.25 -6.04 10.82
C GLU A 447 0.85 -6.56 9.88
N MET A 448 1.12 -5.90 8.76
CA MET A 448 2.17 -6.31 7.84
C MET A 448 3.56 -6.11 8.45
N ALA A 449 3.80 -4.98 9.13
CA ALA A 449 5.03 -4.74 9.87
C ALA A 449 5.19 -5.75 11.03
N GLU A 450 4.12 -6.04 11.76
CA GLU A 450 4.11 -7.09 12.78
C GLU A 450 4.43 -8.46 12.18
N MET A 451 3.80 -8.85 11.09
CA MET A 451 4.07 -10.12 10.40
C MET A 451 5.54 -10.26 9.99
N LEU A 452 6.18 -9.18 9.54
CA LEU A 452 7.60 -9.18 9.19
C LEU A 452 8.49 -9.25 10.43
N ILE A 453 8.16 -8.52 11.49
CA ILE A 453 8.89 -8.56 12.77
C ILE A 453 8.74 -9.92 13.43
N GLU A 454 7.52 -10.46 13.49
CA GLU A 454 7.25 -11.79 14.04
C GLU A 454 7.98 -12.88 13.27
N SER A 455 8.05 -12.79 11.94
CA SER A 455 8.81 -13.77 11.14
C SER A 455 10.29 -13.78 11.49
N LEU A 456 10.86 -12.61 11.80
CA LEU A 456 12.27 -12.50 12.24
C LEU A 456 12.46 -13.00 13.68
N GLN A 457 11.54 -12.65 14.60
CA GLN A 457 11.62 -13.05 16.00
C GLN A 457 11.44 -14.54 16.21
N HIS A 458 10.62 -15.18 15.39
CA HIS A 458 10.29 -16.59 15.49
C HIS A 458 11.02 -17.48 14.47
N ALA A 459 11.99 -16.93 13.72
CA ALA A 459 12.66 -17.66 12.65
C ALA A 459 13.27 -19.00 13.10
N GLU A 460 13.92 -19.06 14.27
CA GLU A 460 14.49 -20.29 14.81
C GLU A 460 13.42 -21.30 15.23
N ASP A 461 12.36 -20.82 15.89
CA ASP A 461 11.24 -21.66 16.33
C ASP A 461 10.45 -22.20 15.12
N ASP A 462 10.22 -21.36 14.13
CA ASP A 462 9.54 -21.73 12.87
C ASP A 462 10.34 -22.80 12.11
N MET A 463 11.65 -22.63 12.00
CA MET A 463 12.53 -23.63 11.37
C MET A 463 12.50 -24.97 12.13
N ALA A 464 12.54 -24.95 13.45
CA ALA A 464 12.44 -26.15 14.28
C ALA A 464 11.08 -26.84 14.14
N GLN A 465 10.00 -26.06 14.13
CA GLN A 465 8.63 -26.56 13.96
C GLN A 465 8.42 -27.14 12.56
N ARG A 466 8.93 -26.47 11.53
CA ARG A 466 8.91 -26.97 10.13
C ARG A 466 9.62 -28.31 10.04
N ALA A 467 10.86 -28.40 10.56
CA ALA A 467 11.64 -29.64 10.55
C ALA A 467 10.91 -30.80 11.28
N LEU A 468 10.25 -30.50 12.39
CA LEU A 468 9.44 -31.48 13.12
C LEU A 468 8.24 -31.98 12.31
N VAL A 469 7.50 -31.06 11.66
CA VAL A 469 6.35 -31.41 10.81
C VAL A 469 6.79 -32.20 9.58
N GLU A 470 7.87 -31.82 8.93
CA GLU A 470 8.45 -32.54 7.79
C GLU A 470 8.89 -33.96 8.19
N ALA A 471 9.61 -34.11 9.30
CA ALA A 471 10.02 -35.42 9.81
C ALA A 471 8.81 -36.30 10.19
N ARG A 472 7.77 -35.71 10.76
CA ARG A 472 6.52 -36.42 11.07
C ARG A 472 5.81 -36.89 9.81
N ASN A 473 5.70 -36.03 8.79
CA ASN A 473 5.10 -36.36 7.51
C ASN A 473 5.87 -37.46 6.79
N GLU A 474 7.21 -37.45 6.83
CA GLU A 474 8.06 -38.52 6.30
C GLU A 474 7.87 -39.83 7.10
N GLY A 475 7.81 -39.75 8.43
CA GLY A 475 7.58 -40.92 9.28
C GLY A 475 6.22 -41.58 9.05
N GLU A 476 5.15 -40.80 8.88
CA GLU A 476 3.82 -41.29 8.56
C GLU A 476 3.77 -41.97 7.18
N ASN A 477 4.53 -41.46 6.20
CA ASN A 477 4.64 -42.06 4.86
C ASN A 477 5.44 -43.37 4.85
N VAL A 478 6.32 -43.62 5.82
CA VAL A 478 7.10 -44.86 5.95
C VAL A 478 6.31 -45.95 6.67
N LEU A 479 5.32 -45.58 7.50
CA LEU A 479 4.49 -46.51 8.26
C LEU A 479 3.24 -46.97 7.49
N LEU A 480 2.94 -46.38 6.34
CA LEU A 480 1.88 -46.77 5.41
C LEU A 480 2.47 -47.63 4.26
#